data_36af8138cc7973dea7e8208cceea48ff
#
_entry.id   36af8138cc7973dea7e8208cceea48ff
#
_cell.length_a   1.000
_cell.length_b   1.000
_cell.length_c   1.000
_cell.angle_alpha   90.00
_cell.angle_beta   90.00
_cell.angle_gamma   90.00
#
_symmetry.space_group_name_H-M   'P 1'
#
loop_
_entity.id
_entity.type
_entity.pdbx_description
1 polymer ?
#
loop_
_entity_poly.entity_id
_entity_poly.type
_entity_poly.pdbx_seq_one_letter_code
_entity_poly.pdbx_strand_id
1 'polypeptide(L)'
;MNAIAARITGMQHIGLPTAEVQKTIDFYQGLGFTIATRHDINGRDFAFMKLGNLLIEVIPNDKPTMRAGAVDHICLNVTKIEELYKKIKDAGYKMIDQNIVDIAFWEKGARYFFIEGPNKERIEFCEIVK
;
A
#
# COMPACT_ATOMS: atom_id res chain seq x y z
N MET A 1 -19.84 -10.11 -24.53
CA MET A 1 -18.76 -10.06 -23.51
C MET A 1 -17.43 -10.07 -24.22
N ASN A 2 -16.48 -9.26 -23.78
CA ASN A 2 -15.12 -9.26 -24.30
C ASN A 2 -14.40 -10.56 -23.93
N ALA A 3 -13.82 -11.27 -24.91
CA ALA A 3 -13.15 -12.55 -24.68
C ALA A 3 -11.91 -12.43 -23.78
N ILE A 4 -11.25 -11.29 -23.77
CA ILE A 4 -10.10 -11.02 -22.89
C ILE A 4 -10.60 -10.85 -21.46
N ALA A 5 -11.60 -10.01 -21.25
CA ALA A 5 -12.16 -9.73 -19.92
C ALA A 5 -12.71 -11.01 -19.27
N ALA A 6 -13.26 -11.94 -20.05
CA ALA A 6 -13.79 -13.20 -19.54
C ALA A 6 -12.74 -14.11 -18.88
N ARG A 7 -11.44 -13.84 -19.12
CA ARG A 7 -10.34 -14.62 -18.54
C ARG A 7 -9.67 -13.90 -17.36
N ILE A 8 -10.04 -12.66 -17.10
CA ILE A 8 -9.48 -11.87 -15.99
C ILE A 8 -10.42 -12.02 -14.78
N THR A 9 -9.91 -12.57 -13.69
CA THR A 9 -10.70 -12.84 -12.50
C THR A 9 -10.50 -11.80 -11.39
N GLY A 10 -9.61 -10.83 -11.63
CA GLY A 10 -9.37 -9.74 -10.70
C GLY A 10 -7.91 -9.36 -10.60
N MET A 11 -7.61 -8.51 -9.65
CA MET A 11 -6.24 -8.10 -9.36
C MET A 11 -5.56 -9.15 -8.47
N GLN A 12 -4.34 -9.58 -8.82
CA GLN A 12 -3.62 -10.56 -8.02
C GLN A 12 -2.69 -9.88 -7.01
N HIS A 13 -1.79 -9.03 -7.47
CA HIS A 13 -0.85 -8.35 -6.58
C HIS A 13 -0.30 -7.06 -7.19
N ILE A 14 0.36 -6.27 -6.34
CA ILE A 14 1.12 -5.08 -6.72
C ILE A 14 2.61 -5.40 -6.51
N GLY A 15 3.46 -5.12 -7.50
CA GLY A 15 4.91 -5.30 -7.39
C GLY A 15 5.57 -4.04 -6.84
N LEU A 16 6.40 -4.20 -5.81
CA LEU A 16 7.11 -3.12 -5.15
C LEU A 16 8.62 -3.41 -5.10
N PRO A 17 9.40 -2.83 -6.01
CA PRO A 17 10.86 -2.99 -5.97
C PRO A 17 11.47 -2.28 -4.75
N THR A 18 12.45 -2.93 -4.12
CA THR A 18 13.17 -2.36 -2.98
C THR A 18 14.62 -2.85 -2.95
N ALA A 19 15.52 -1.99 -2.51
CA ALA A 19 16.90 -2.37 -2.20
C ALA A 19 17.01 -2.95 -0.78
N GLU A 20 15.96 -2.80 0.05
CA GLU A 20 15.98 -3.21 1.47
C GLU A 20 14.74 -4.05 1.78
N VAL A 21 14.80 -5.34 1.42
CA VAL A 21 13.66 -6.24 1.53
C VAL A 21 13.15 -6.36 2.97
N GLN A 22 14.04 -6.59 3.94
CA GLN A 22 13.61 -6.78 5.33
C GLN A 22 12.99 -5.49 5.92
N LYS A 23 13.55 -4.35 5.61
CA LYS A 23 13.00 -3.05 6.04
C LYS A 23 11.59 -2.82 5.48
N THR A 24 11.37 -3.20 4.23
CA THR A 24 10.07 -3.11 3.58
C THR A 24 9.07 -4.06 4.23
N ILE A 25 9.49 -5.31 4.50
CA ILE A 25 8.65 -6.29 5.22
C ILE A 25 8.25 -5.73 6.60
N ASP A 26 9.23 -5.23 7.36
CA ASP A 26 8.98 -4.68 8.71
C ASP A 26 7.99 -3.51 8.66
N PHE A 27 8.13 -2.64 7.66
CA PHE A 27 7.21 -1.52 7.48
C PHE A 27 5.76 -2.00 7.27
N TYR A 28 5.54 -2.94 6.36
CA TYR A 28 4.19 -3.43 6.08
C TYR A 28 3.63 -4.27 7.23
N GLN A 29 4.48 -5.02 7.94
CA GLN A 29 4.05 -5.70 9.17
C GLN A 29 3.57 -4.71 10.23
N GLY A 30 4.21 -3.55 10.34
CA GLY A 30 3.77 -2.48 11.23
C GLY A 30 2.38 -1.94 10.89
N LEU A 31 1.99 -1.99 9.64
CA LEU A 31 0.64 -1.61 9.19
C LEU A 31 -0.39 -2.74 9.36
N GLY A 32 0.04 -3.92 9.78
CA GLY A 32 -0.86 -5.05 9.97
C GLY A 32 -0.82 -6.11 8.88
N PHE A 33 0.07 -5.98 7.89
CA PHE A 33 0.26 -7.02 6.88
C PHE A 33 0.94 -8.23 7.51
N THR A 34 0.70 -9.41 6.94
CA THR A 34 1.40 -10.65 7.28
C THR A 34 2.16 -11.14 6.07
N ILE A 35 3.22 -11.93 6.31
CA ILE A 35 3.93 -12.61 5.22
C ILE A 35 3.04 -13.75 4.72
N ALA A 36 2.56 -13.65 3.48
CA ALA A 36 1.79 -14.72 2.85
C ALA A 36 2.71 -15.85 2.41
N THR A 37 3.84 -15.50 1.78
CA THR A 37 4.87 -16.45 1.37
C THR A 37 6.19 -15.71 1.17
N ARG A 38 7.30 -16.43 1.26
CA ARG A 38 8.64 -15.88 1.08
C ARG A 38 9.49 -16.87 0.32
N HIS A 39 10.25 -16.40 -0.66
CA HIS A 39 11.00 -17.27 -1.56
C HIS A 39 12.42 -16.79 -1.78
N ASP A 40 13.33 -17.72 -1.84
CA ASP A 40 14.69 -17.50 -2.34
C ASP A 40 14.72 -17.97 -3.81
N ILE A 41 14.88 -17.02 -4.72
CA ILE A 41 14.98 -17.30 -6.15
C ILE A 41 16.37 -16.91 -6.61
N ASN A 42 17.22 -17.90 -6.84
CA ASN A 42 18.62 -17.69 -7.25
C ASN A 42 19.39 -16.78 -6.29
N GLY A 43 19.22 -16.96 -4.99
CA GLY A 43 19.87 -16.16 -3.96
C GLY A 43 19.22 -14.82 -3.69
N ARG A 44 18.07 -14.53 -4.33
CA ARG A 44 17.33 -13.27 -4.15
C ARG A 44 16.07 -13.49 -3.31
N ASP A 45 15.86 -12.63 -2.34
CA ASP A 45 14.83 -12.75 -1.32
C ASP A 45 13.56 -12.01 -1.73
N PHE A 46 12.53 -12.76 -2.14
CA PHE A 46 11.21 -12.23 -2.48
C PHE A 46 10.24 -12.50 -1.33
N ALA A 47 9.33 -11.57 -1.06
CA ALA A 47 8.26 -11.78 -0.09
C ALA A 47 6.94 -11.28 -0.65
N PHE A 48 5.85 -11.93 -0.25
CA PHE A 48 4.50 -11.45 -0.52
C PHE A 48 3.85 -11.08 0.81
N MET A 49 3.44 -9.81 0.92
CA MET A 49 2.78 -9.25 2.10
C MET A 49 1.30 -9.14 1.85
N LYS A 50 0.49 -9.60 2.81
CA LYS A 50 -0.96 -9.68 2.65
C LYS A 50 -1.71 -8.93 3.75
N LEU A 51 -2.71 -8.13 3.36
CA LEU A 51 -3.70 -7.53 4.25
C LEU A 51 -5.06 -7.58 3.57
N GLY A 52 -6.00 -8.38 4.12
CA GLY A 52 -7.29 -8.60 3.46
C GLY A 52 -7.11 -9.21 2.08
N ASN A 53 -7.67 -8.55 1.06
CA ASN A 53 -7.53 -8.96 -0.34
C ASN A 53 -6.37 -8.26 -1.06
N LEU A 54 -5.58 -7.46 -0.36
CA LEU A 54 -4.41 -6.80 -0.93
C LEU A 54 -3.17 -7.67 -0.75
N LEU A 55 -2.45 -7.88 -1.85
CA LEU A 55 -1.20 -8.63 -1.87
C LEU A 55 -0.12 -7.77 -2.52
N ILE A 56 0.99 -7.57 -1.82
CA ILE A 56 2.14 -6.82 -2.32
C ILE A 56 3.33 -7.75 -2.48
N GLU A 57 3.88 -7.82 -3.68
CA GLU A 57 5.14 -8.51 -3.93
C GLU A 57 6.30 -7.58 -3.63
N VAL A 58 7.11 -7.94 -2.64
CA VAL A 58 8.35 -7.23 -2.31
C VAL A 58 9.46 -7.81 -3.18
N ILE A 59 9.99 -7.00 -4.09
CA ILE A 59 10.90 -7.45 -5.15
C ILE A 59 12.30 -6.91 -4.86
N PRO A 60 13.32 -7.76 -4.66
CA PRO A 60 14.68 -7.27 -4.49
C PRO A 60 15.18 -6.61 -5.77
N ASN A 61 15.68 -5.39 -5.65
CA ASN A 61 16.20 -4.60 -6.76
C ASN A 61 17.28 -3.66 -6.23
N ASP A 62 18.49 -3.70 -6.78
CA ASP A 62 19.60 -2.88 -6.30
C ASP A 62 19.41 -1.40 -6.60
N LYS A 63 18.57 -1.06 -7.60
CA LYS A 63 18.34 0.32 -8.04
C LYS A 63 16.84 0.59 -8.22
N PRO A 64 16.04 0.58 -7.15
CA PRO A 64 14.61 0.91 -7.26
C PRO A 64 14.45 2.40 -7.61
N THR A 65 13.30 2.75 -8.20
CA THR A 65 13.06 4.13 -8.64
C THR A 65 12.94 5.12 -7.48
N MET A 66 12.55 4.68 -6.30
CA MET A 66 12.41 5.51 -5.10
C MET A 66 11.51 6.73 -5.31
N ARG A 67 10.40 6.54 -6.04
CA ARG A 67 9.41 7.59 -6.31
C ARG A 67 8.09 6.97 -6.73
N ALA A 68 6.99 7.74 -6.63
CA ALA A 68 5.73 7.38 -7.25
C ALA A 68 5.91 7.37 -8.78
N GLY A 69 5.32 6.40 -9.45
CA GLY A 69 5.44 6.22 -10.90
C GLY A 69 4.12 6.41 -11.64
N ALA A 70 3.94 5.72 -12.76
CA ALA A 70 2.71 5.76 -13.54
C ALA A 70 1.49 5.33 -12.70
N VAL A 71 1.67 4.35 -11.81
CA VAL A 71 0.72 4.07 -10.74
C VAL A 71 1.16 4.94 -9.56
N ASP A 72 0.38 5.98 -9.24
CA ASP A 72 0.77 7.01 -8.28
C ASP A 72 0.75 6.52 -6.82
N HIS A 73 -0.24 5.72 -6.46
CA HIS A 73 -0.41 5.27 -5.07
C HIS A 73 -1.28 4.02 -5.01
N ILE A 74 -1.28 3.39 -3.84
CA ILE A 74 -2.29 2.41 -3.44
C ILE A 74 -3.19 3.06 -2.40
N CYS A 75 -4.48 2.77 -2.44
CA CYS A 75 -5.43 3.29 -1.47
C CYS A 75 -6.04 2.14 -0.67
N LEU A 76 -5.99 2.28 0.66
CA LEU A 76 -6.62 1.34 1.59
C LEU A 76 -7.94 1.92 2.04
N ASN A 77 -9.02 1.16 1.87
CA ASN A 77 -10.32 1.55 2.36
C ASN A 77 -10.36 1.36 3.88
N VAL A 78 -10.74 2.40 4.61
CA VAL A 78 -10.68 2.37 6.07
C VAL A 78 -12.01 2.82 6.69
N THR A 79 -12.13 2.55 7.99
CA THR A 79 -13.21 3.06 8.83
C THR A 79 -12.59 3.85 9.99
N LYS A 80 -13.35 4.77 10.56
CA LYS A 80 -12.91 5.61 11.69
C LYS A 80 -11.58 6.29 11.41
N ILE A 81 -11.52 7.01 10.30
CA ILE A 81 -10.28 7.60 9.79
C ILE A 81 -9.60 8.54 10.78
N GLU A 82 -10.37 9.24 11.63
CA GLU A 82 -9.80 10.14 12.64
C GLU A 82 -8.98 9.39 13.68
N GLU A 83 -9.50 8.26 14.17
CA GLU A 83 -8.75 7.39 15.09
C GLU A 83 -7.51 6.83 14.42
N LEU A 84 -7.66 6.36 13.17
CA LEU A 84 -6.56 5.78 12.41
C LEU A 84 -5.45 6.80 12.15
N TYR A 85 -5.82 8.01 11.74
CA TYR A 85 -4.87 9.09 11.53
C TYR A 85 -4.00 9.34 12.76
N LYS A 86 -4.65 9.44 13.93
CA LYS A 86 -3.95 9.65 15.18
C LYS A 86 -3.00 8.50 15.51
N LYS A 87 -3.47 7.26 15.35
CA LYS A 87 -2.65 6.07 15.62
C LYS A 87 -1.42 6.01 14.72
N ILE A 88 -1.59 6.27 13.43
CA ILE A 88 -0.50 6.24 12.45
C ILE A 88 0.49 7.36 12.74
N LYS A 89 0.01 8.57 12.99
CA LYS A 89 0.86 9.71 13.33
C LYS A 89 1.66 9.46 14.61
N ASP A 90 0.99 8.98 15.67
CA ASP A 90 1.64 8.71 16.96
C ASP A 90 2.65 7.58 16.87
N ALA A 91 2.45 6.64 15.95
CA ALA A 91 3.38 5.53 15.71
C ALA A 91 4.65 5.95 14.94
N GLY A 92 4.71 7.20 14.46
CA GLY A 92 5.91 7.76 13.83
C GLY A 92 6.03 7.53 12.32
N TYR A 93 4.95 7.14 11.65
CA TYR A 93 4.97 7.02 10.19
C TYR A 93 5.16 8.40 9.54
N LYS A 94 5.76 8.40 8.35
CA LYS A 94 6.01 9.63 7.62
C LYS A 94 4.71 10.13 6.96
N MET A 95 4.09 11.12 7.58
CA MET A 95 2.86 11.73 7.08
C MET A 95 3.16 12.63 5.89
N ILE A 96 2.42 12.45 4.79
CA ILE A 96 2.46 13.38 3.66
C ILE A 96 1.49 14.52 3.93
N ASP A 97 0.27 14.19 4.36
CA ASP A 97 -0.74 15.20 4.70
C ASP A 97 -0.66 15.56 6.19
N GLN A 98 -0.71 16.85 6.50
CA GLN A 98 -0.66 17.35 7.87
C GLN A 98 -2.01 17.22 8.59
N ASN A 99 -3.09 17.03 7.83
CA ASN A 99 -4.45 16.85 8.34
C ASN A 99 -5.20 15.90 7.43
N ILE A 100 -6.32 15.35 7.93
CA ILE A 100 -7.27 14.62 7.10
C ILE A 100 -7.88 15.60 6.10
N VAL A 101 -7.94 15.18 4.83
CA VAL A 101 -8.48 16.01 3.74
C VAL A 101 -9.88 15.51 3.40
N ASP A 102 -10.83 16.46 3.31
CA ASP A 102 -12.18 16.18 2.81
C ASP A 102 -12.23 16.44 1.31
N ILE A 103 -12.85 15.54 0.57
CA ILE A 103 -12.95 15.64 -0.88
C ILE A 103 -14.33 15.18 -1.37
N ALA A 104 -14.86 15.83 -2.40
CA ALA A 104 -16.20 15.58 -2.92
C ALA A 104 -16.25 14.40 -3.91
N PHE A 105 -15.54 13.33 -3.59
CA PHE A 105 -15.64 12.07 -4.34
C PHE A 105 -16.78 11.23 -3.79
N TRP A 106 -17.39 10.43 -4.67
CA TRP A 106 -18.53 9.58 -4.34
C TRP A 106 -19.76 10.42 -4.00
N GLU A 107 -20.83 9.79 -3.61
CA GLU A 107 -22.12 10.46 -3.43
C GLU A 107 -22.10 11.48 -2.29
N LYS A 108 -21.49 11.11 -1.15
CA LYS A 108 -21.48 11.93 0.07
C LYS A 108 -20.10 12.42 0.46
N GLY A 109 -19.13 12.28 -0.46
CA GLY A 109 -17.77 12.68 -0.19
C GLY A 109 -16.90 11.57 0.38
N ALA A 110 -15.64 11.87 0.55
CA ALA A 110 -14.65 10.98 1.14
C ALA A 110 -13.66 11.79 1.97
N ARG A 111 -12.95 11.10 2.85
CA ARG A 111 -11.93 11.70 3.71
C ARG A 111 -10.67 10.85 3.57
N TYR A 112 -9.51 11.47 3.43
CA TYR A 112 -8.28 10.73 3.21
C TYR A 112 -7.06 11.40 3.81
N PHE A 113 -5.99 10.64 3.91
CA PHE A 113 -4.63 11.13 4.14
C PHE A 113 -3.62 10.15 3.54
N PHE A 114 -2.42 10.65 3.27
CA PHE A 114 -1.33 9.86 2.69
C PHE A 114 -0.17 9.72 3.66
N ILE A 115 0.52 8.57 3.61
CA ILE A 115 1.84 8.38 4.21
C ILE A 115 2.84 7.97 3.13
N GLU A 116 4.12 8.06 3.46
CA GLU A 116 5.20 7.61 2.58
C GLU A 116 5.86 6.37 3.16
N GLY A 117 6.00 5.33 2.35
CA GLY A 117 6.72 4.12 2.72
C GLY A 117 8.24 4.25 2.53
N PRO A 118 9.00 3.20 2.90
CA PRO A 118 10.47 3.24 2.86
C PRO A 118 11.06 3.33 1.46
N ASN A 119 10.30 3.01 0.43
CA ASN A 119 10.72 3.11 -0.98
C ASN A 119 10.09 4.32 -1.66
N LYS A 120 9.63 5.28 -0.89
CA LYS A 120 8.90 6.48 -1.31
C LYS A 120 7.56 6.17 -1.99
N GLU A 121 7.06 4.96 -1.77
CA GLU A 121 5.70 4.62 -2.20
C GLU A 121 4.69 5.44 -1.40
N ARG A 122 3.65 5.86 -2.10
CA ARG A 122 2.56 6.64 -1.50
C ARG A 122 1.42 5.70 -1.14
N ILE A 123 0.99 5.77 0.10
CA ILE A 123 -0.10 4.94 0.62
C ILE A 123 -1.19 5.89 1.12
N GLU A 124 -2.36 5.75 0.52
CA GLU A 124 -3.55 6.51 0.90
C GLU A 124 -4.44 5.68 1.81
N PHE A 125 -4.98 6.32 2.84
CA PHE A 125 -6.06 5.77 3.65
C PHE A 125 -7.29 6.61 3.37
N CYS A 126 -8.38 5.98 2.95
CA CYS A 126 -9.59 6.70 2.53
C CYS A 126 -10.83 6.09 3.14
N GLU A 127 -11.66 6.92 3.74
CA GLU A 127 -12.98 6.55 4.22
C GLU A 127 -14.04 7.22 3.35
N ILE A 128 -14.88 6.41 2.72
CA ILE A 128 -16.01 6.91 1.94
C ILE A 128 -17.14 7.25 2.92
N VAL A 129 -17.64 8.47 2.86
CA VAL A 129 -18.75 8.92 3.73
C VAL A 129 -20.03 8.22 3.30
N LYS A 130 -20.74 7.65 4.25
CA LYS A 130 -22.00 6.92 4.03
C LYS A 130 -23.24 7.70 4.48
#